data_688a410fe3b784e89c917d2c56278561
#
_entry.id   688a410fe3b784e89c917d2c56278561
#
_cell.length_a   1.000
_cell.length_b   1.000
_cell.length_c   1.000
_cell.angle_alpha   90.00
_cell.angle_beta   90.00
_cell.angle_gamma   90.00
#
_symmetry.space_group_name_H-M   'P 1'
#
loop_
_entity.id
_entity.type
_entity.pdbx_description
1 polymer ?
#
loop_
_entity_poly.entity_id
_entity_poly.type
_entity_poly.pdbx_seq_one_letter_code
_entity_poly.pdbx_strand_id
1 'polypeptide(L)'
;GGSDRRNSLPVILDEWLTDRCLTGPSDKVLMSEVMQYGPNVLRKKRVLMDTLEELECMARVRVISEGKKRIIELNPKLLAATANVAKDPRR
;
A
#
# COMPACT_ATOMS: atom_id res chain seq x y z
N GLY A 1 -0.48 -11.65 22.11
CA GLY A 1 -0.61 -11.62 21.43
C GLY A 1 -1.05 -11.46 20.03
N GLY A 2 -1.58 -12.47 19.50
CA GLY A 2 -1.91 -12.41 18.11
C GLY A 2 -2.88 -11.32 17.75
N SER A 3 -3.26 -10.57 18.70
CA SER A 3 -4.22 -9.52 18.42
C SER A 3 -3.60 -8.30 17.78
N ASP A 4 -2.28 -8.28 17.62
CA ASP A 4 -1.67 -7.10 17.06
C ASP A 4 -1.84 -6.99 15.58
N ARG A 5 -3.04 -6.74 15.14
CA ARG A 5 -3.28 -6.56 13.73
C ARG A 5 -2.59 -5.35 13.19
N ARG A 6 -2.38 -4.36 14.03
CA ARG A 6 -1.70 -3.16 13.58
C ARG A 6 -0.28 -3.42 13.15
N ASN A 7 0.29 -4.54 13.62
CA ASN A 7 1.65 -4.88 13.25
C ASN A 7 1.73 -5.92 12.14
N SER A 8 0.60 -6.31 11.57
CA SER A 8 0.65 -7.28 10.50
C SER A 8 1.24 -6.62 9.25
N LEU A 9 1.96 -7.40 8.48
CA LEU A 9 2.62 -6.87 7.29
C LEU A 9 1.65 -6.24 6.29
N PRO A 10 0.50 -6.84 6.01
CA PRO A 10 -0.42 -6.20 5.07
C PRO A 10 -0.89 -4.84 5.56
N VAL A 11 -1.14 -4.69 6.85
CA VAL A 11 -1.59 -3.41 7.39
C VAL A 11 -0.47 -2.38 7.28
N ILE A 12 0.75 -2.77 7.61
CA ILE A 12 1.89 -1.87 7.55
C ILE A 12 2.09 -1.37 6.12
N LEU A 13 2.05 -2.27 5.17
CA LEU A 13 2.25 -1.90 3.78
C LEU A 13 1.10 -1.05 3.26
N ASP A 14 -0.12 -1.41 3.61
CA ASP A 14 -1.29 -0.67 3.17
C ASP A 14 -1.24 0.77 3.67
N GLU A 15 -0.88 0.97 4.92
CA GLU A 15 -0.78 2.31 5.48
C GLU A 15 0.32 3.12 4.82
N TRP A 16 1.46 2.48 4.58
CA TRP A 16 2.57 3.16 3.94
C TRP A 16 2.21 3.58 2.52
N LEU A 17 1.59 2.68 1.78
CA LEU A 17 1.19 2.97 0.40
C LEU A 17 0.13 4.05 0.35
N THR A 18 -0.85 3.98 1.23
CA THR A 18 -1.91 4.97 1.27
C THR A 18 -1.35 6.36 1.57
N ASP A 19 -0.50 6.42 2.58
CA ASP A 19 0.11 7.68 2.95
C ASP A 19 0.94 8.25 1.79
N ARG A 20 1.69 7.39 1.13
CA ARG A 20 2.53 7.86 0.04
C ARG A 20 1.70 8.36 -1.14
N CYS A 21 0.59 7.69 -1.42
CA CYS A 21 -0.28 8.12 -2.51
C CYS A 21 -1.01 9.41 -2.17
N LEU A 22 -1.41 9.57 -0.92
CA LEU A 22 -2.11 10.79 -0.52
C LEU A 22 -1.19 12.01 -0.51
N THR A 23 0.08 11.80 -0.20
CA THR A 23 1.02 12.90 -0.17
C THR A 23 1.77 13.07 -1.47
N GLY A 24 1.69 12.10 -2.36
CA GLY A 24 2.40 12.14 -3.63
C GLY A 24 1.51 12.59 -4.78
N PRO A 25 2.09 12.73 -5.94
CA PRO A 25 1.35 13.18 -7.12
C PRO A 25 0.53 12.10 -7.80
N SER A 26 0.66 10.87 -7.37
CA SER A 26 0.06 9.75 -8.07
C SER A 26 -0.43 8.70 -7.09
N ASP A 27 -1.39 7.89 -7.54
CA ASP A 27 -1.89 6.79 -6.72
C ASP A 27 -1.12 5.50 -7.02
N LYS A 28 0.04 5.62 -7.65
CA LYS A 28 0.86 4.47 -7.99
C LYS A 28 2.21 4.58 -7.32
N VAL A 29 2.72 3.44 -6.89
CA VAL A 29 4.02 3.38 -6.25
C VAL A 29 4.81 2.24 -6.87
N LEU A 30 6.06 2.47 -7.19
CA LEU A 30 6.89 1.42 -7.73
C LEU A 30 7.30 0.47 -6.63
N MET A 31 7.35 -0.82 -6.97
CA MET A 31 7.78 -1.81 -6.00
C MET A 31 9.18 -1.50 -5.49
N SER A 32 10.04 -0.98 -6.37
CA SER A 32 11.39 -0.61 -5.97
C SER A 32 11.40 0.51 -4.94
N GLU A 33 10.40 1.38 -4.97
CA GLU A 33 10.30 2.43 -3.98
C GLU A 33 10.04 1.85 -2.59
N VAL A 34 9.18 0.83 -2.52
CA VAL A 34 8.92 0.19 -1.24
C VAL A 34 10.18 -0.46 -0.71
N MET A 35 10.93 -1.10 -1.59
CA MET A 35 12.16 -1.76 -1.16
C MET A 35 13.23 -0.77 -0.75
N GLN A 36 13.21 0.42 -1.31
CA GLN A 36 14.20 1.43 -1.03
C GLN A 36 13.83 2.34 0.12
N TYR A 37 12.58 2.75 0.20
CA TYR A 37 12.13 3.71 1.19
C TYR A 37 11.09 3.19 2.17
N GLY A 38 10.58 2.01 1.95
CA GLY A 38 9.52 1.47 2.77
C GLY A 38 10.00 0.95 4.12
N PRO A 39 9.08 0.38 4.88
CA PRO A 39 9.42 -0.16 6.19
C PRO A 39 10.45 -1.27 6.08
N ASN A 40 11.34 -1.36 7.05
CA ASN A 40 12.38 -2.36 7.04
C ASN A 40 11.85 -3.78 6.88
N VAL A 41 10.74 -4.07 7.52
CA VAL A 41 10.18 -5.41 7.47
C VAL A 41 9.71 -5.80 6.07
N LEU A 42 9.51 -4.82 5.21
CA LEU A 42 9.02 -5.07 3.86
C LEU A 42 10.08 -4.87 2.78
N ARG A 43 11.31 -4.68 3.16
CA ARG A 43 12.37 -4.46 2.17
C ARG A 43 12.87 -5.72 1.52
N LYS A 44 12.53 -6.88 2.07
CA LYS A 44 12.90 -8.14 1.43
C LYS A 44 11.89 -8.44 0.34
N LYS A 45 12.38 -8.72 -0.85
CA LYS A 45 11.52 -8.93 -1.99
C LYS A 45 10.48 -10.01 -1.74
N ARG A 46 10.89 -11.12 -1.17
CA ARG A 46 9.97 -12.22 -0.92
C ARG A 46 8.83 -11.81 0.01
N VAL A 47 9.19 -11.15 1.10
CA VAL A 47 8.20 -10.72 2.08
C VAL A 47 7.26 -9.71 1.45
N LEU A 48 7.82 -8.78 0.68
CA LEU A 48 7.03 -7.75 0.04
C LEU A 48 6.05 -8.37 -0.97
N MET A 49 6.50 -9.32 -1.76
CA MET A 49 5.63 -9.95 -2.74
C MET A 49 4.49 -10.73 -2.08
N ASP A 50 4.80 -11.44 -1.00
CA ASP A 50 3.77 -12.16 -0.26
C ASP A 50 2.74 -11.21 0.31
N THR A 51 3.21 -10.10 0.85
CA THR A 51 2.32 -9.10 1.44
C THR A 51 1.45 -8.45 0.38
N LEU A 52 2.03 -8.15 -0.78
CA LEU A 52 1.27 -7.57 -1.88
C LEU A 52 0.20 -8.53 -2.37
N GLU A 53 0.52 -9.81 -2.39
CA GLU A 53 -0.45 -10.80 -2.82
C GLU A 53 -1.65 -10.82 -1.89
N GLU A 54 -1.41 -10.70 -0.60
CA GLU A 54 -2.49 -10.63 0.36
C GLU A 54 -3.36 -9.40 0.12
N LEU A 55 -2.73 -8.26 -0.12
CA LEU A 55 -3.47 -7.03 -0.37
C LEU A 55 -4.26 -7.12 -1.67
N GLU A 56 -3.71 -7.80 -2.67
CA GLU A 56 -4.44 -8.01 -3.92
C GLU A 56 -5.68 -8.88 -3.68
N CYS A 57 -5.55 -9.89 -2.85
CA CYS A 57 -6.67 -10.74 -2.52
C CYS A 57 -7.77 -9.98 -1.81
N MET A 58 -7.39 -8.96 -1.08
CA MET A 58 -8.36 -8.12 -0.38
C MET A 58 -8.85 -6.98 -1.26
N ALA A 59 -8.43 -6.95 -2.52
CA ALA A 59 -8.81 -5.90 -3.47
C ALA A 59 -8.37 -4.51 -3.01
N ARG A 60 -7.30 -4.43 -2.26
CA ARG A 60 -6.80 -3.14 -1.81
C ARG A 60 -5.76 -2.56 -2.74
N VAL A 61 -5.02 -3.41 -3.40
CA VAL A 61 -4.01 -2.95 -4.36
C VAL A 61 -4.03 -3.85 -5.58
N ARG A 62 -3.39 -3.37 -6.63
CA ARG A 62 -3.20 -4.14 -7.86
C ARG A 62 -1.75 -4.00 -8.25
N VAL A 63 -1.12 -5.10 -8.61
CA VAL A 63 0.27 -5.08 -9.06
C VAL A 63 0.28 -5.22 -10.57
N ILE A 64 0.86 -4.24 -11.23
CA ILE A 64 0.94 -4.21 -12.69
C ILE A 64 2.40 -4.41 -13.09
N SER A 65 2.62 -5.31 -14.03
CA SER A 65 3.97 -5.52 -14.53
C SER A 65 4.14 -4.79 -15.83
N GLU A 66 5.14 -3.93 -15.90
CA GLU A 66 5.47 -3.21 -17.13
C GLU A 66 6.95 -3.44 -17.42
N GLY A 67 7.22 -4.39 -18.31
CA GLY A 67 8.59 -4.74 -18.60
C GLY A 67 9.25 -5.30 -17.36
N LYS A 68 10.30 -4.66 -16.92
CA LYS A 68 11.01 -5.09 -15.73
C LYS A 68 10.52 -4.42 -14.47
N LYS A 69 9.57 -3.50 -14.60
CA LYS A 69 9.08 -2.76 -13.45
C LYS A 69 7.77 -3.36 -12.96
N ARG A 70 7.56 -3.25 -11.67
CA ARG A 70 6.29 -3.62 -11.08
C ARG A 70 5.72 -2.41 -10.39
N ILE A 71 4.49 -2.09 -10.74
CA ILE A 71 3.83 -0.91 -10.23
C ILE A 71 2.70 -1.35 -9.30
N ILE A 72 2.67 -0.77 -8.11
CA ILE A 72 1.64 -1.05 -7.14
C ILE A 72 0.62 0.08 -7.24
N GLU A 73 -0.60 -0.27 -7.61
CA GLU A 73 -1.65 0.71 -7.75
C GLU A 73 -2.69 0.49 -6.66
N LEU A 74 -2.98 1.51 -5.89
CA LEU A 74 -3.99 1.38 -4.86
C LEU A 74 -5.37 1.43 -5.48
N ASN A 75 -6.31 0.77 -4.82
CA ASN A 75 -7.69 0.79 -5.26
C ASN A 75 -8.21 2.22 -5.11
N PRO A 76 -8.62 2.85 -6.21
CA PRO A 76 -9.05 4.25 -6.14
C PRO A 76 -10.25 4.46 -5.22
N LYS A 77 -11.06 3.45 -5.01
CA LYS A 77 -12.18 3.57 -4.10
C LYS A 77 -11.71 3.76 -2.66
N LEU A 78 -10.60 3.13 -2.31
CA LEU A 78 -10.07 3.28 -0.96
C LEU A 78 -9.50 4.67 -0.76
N LEU A 79 -8.82 5.20 -1.76
CA LEU A 79 -8.27 6.55 -1.67
C LEU A 79 -9.38 7.58 -1.62
N ALA A 80 -10.42 7.39 -2.40
CA ALA A 80 -11.53 8.32 -2.40
C ALA A 80 -12.24 8.34 -1.05
N ALA A 81 -12.43 7.17 -0.45
CA ALA A 81 -13.05 7.08 0.85
C ALA A 81 -12.19 7.76 1.92
N THR A 82 -10.88 7.54 1.84
CA THR A 82 -9.98 8.16 2.80
C THR A 82 -9.99 9.67 2.64
N ALA A 83 -9.96 10.14 1.40
CA ALA A 83 -9.97 11.57 1.13
C ALA A 83 -11.26 12.21 1.61
N ASN A 84 -12.37 11.53 1.39
CA ASN A 84 -13.65 12.05 1.83
C ASN A 84 -13.70 12.18 3.34
N VAL A 85 -13.21 11.19 4.04
CA VAL A 85 -13.19 11.25 5.49
C VAL A 85 -12.34 12.41 5.94
N ALA A 86 -11.19 12.59 5.31
CA ALA A 86 -10.30 13.67 5.67
C ALA A 86 -10.92 15.03 5.36
N LYS A 87 -11.68 15.11 4.29
CA LYS A 87 -12.26 16.37 3.92
C LYS A 87 -13.50 16.72 4.67
N ASP A 88 -14.02 15.80 5.41
CA ASP A 88 -15.30 16.00 6.02
C ASP A 88 -15.18 16.26 7.47
N PRO A 89 -14.62 17.37 7.83
CA PRO A 89 -14.38 17.69 9.22
C PRO A 89 -15.63 18.12 9.92
N ARG A 90 -16.61 18.52 9.19
CA ARG A 90 -17.72 19.10 9.76
C ARG A 90 -18.48 18.18 10.53
N ARG A 91 -18.15 17.14 10.37
CA ARG A 91 -18.94 16.37 11.09
C ARG A 91 -18.56 16.27 12.37
#